data_3395800ec74780820e473ac007d912bf
#
_entry.id   3395800ec74780820e473ac007d912bf
#
_cell.length_a   1.000
_cell.length_b   1.000
_cell.length_c   1.000
_cell.angle_alpha   90.00
_cell.angle_beta   90.00
_cell.angle_gamma   90.00
#
_symmetry.space_group_name_H-M   'P 1'
#
loop_
_entity.id
_entity.type
_entity.pdbx_description
1 polymer ?
#
loop_
_entity_poly.entity_id
_entity_poly.type
_entity_poly.pdbx_seq_one_letter_code
_entity_poly.pdbx_strand_id
1 'polypeptide(L)'
;MMEDNVPGFIGYHITRDGKLYSRRIERSPYKFGKWHKLRLSKKARVKVKLYKDGRGYNLSISRLVALVYVYNPNPSKFKEVMHLDNNPLNNNYKNLQWGTHSMNIQQMIFEQRRR
;
A
#
# COMPACT_ATOMS: atom_id res chain seq x y z
N MET A 1 -20.63 3.97 -3.06
CA MET A 1 -20.24 3.02 -4.13
C MET A 1 -18.72 2.98 -4.22
N MET A 2 -18.15 1.79 -4.35
CA MET A 2 -16.70 1.65 -4.43
C MET A 2 -16.19 2.07 -5.80
N GLU A 3 -15.05 2.77 -5.83
CA GLU A 3 -14.45 3.26 -7.06
C GLU A 3 -12.99 2.84 -7.14
N ASP A 4 -12.46 2.77 -8.38
CA ASP A 4 -11.02 2.62 -8.59
C ASP A 4 -10.31 3.81 -7.94
N ASN A 5 -9.33 3.54 -7.06
CA ASN A 5 -8.61 4.62 -6.41
C ASN A 5 -7.09 4.43 -6.37
N VAL A 6 -6.59 3.31 -6.90
CA VAL A 6 -5.14 3.08 -6.91
C VAL A 6 -4.54 3.74 -8.14
N PRO A 7 -3.67 4.77 -7.97
CA PRO A 7 -3.10 5.48 -9.12
C PRO A 7 -2.36 4.55 -10.08
N GLY A 8 -2.71 4.62 -11.37
CA GLY A 8 -2.07 3.83 -12.40
C GLY A 8 -2.56 2.40 -12.55
N PHE A 9 -3.48 1.93 -11.68
CA PHE A 9 -3.96 0.53 -11.71
C PHE A 9 -5.48 0.51 -11.70
N ILE A 10 -6.08 0.34 -12.87
CA ILE A 10 -7.54 0.27 -13.02
C ILE A 10 -8.06 -1.04 -12.46
N GLY A 11 -9.20 -1.00 -11.77
CA GLY A 11 -9.86 -2.18 -11.23
C GLY A 11 -9.51 -2.52 -9.80
N TYR A 12 -8.86 -1.61 -9.08
CA TYR A 12 -8.48 -1.83 -7.68
C TYR A 12 -8.94 -0.68 -6.79
N HIS A 13 -9.26 -1.04 -5.55
CA HIS A 13 -9.63 -0.09 -4.51
C HIS A 13 -8.92 -0.46 -3.22
N ILE A 14 -8.18 0.47 -2.64
CA ILE A 14 -7.54 0.31 -1.32
C ILE A 14 -8.29 1.15 -0.29
N THR A 15 -8.56 0.56 0.88
CA THR A 15 -9.23 1.29 1.97
C THR A 15 -8.21 1.98 2.87
N ARG A 16 -8.69 2.89 3.72
CA ARG A 16 -7.85 3.64 4.66
C ARG A 16 -7.17 2.75 5.70
N ASP A 17 -7.73 1.57 5.96
CA ASP A 17 -7.16 0.61 6.92
C ASP A 17 -6.41 -0.54 6.25
N GLY A 18 -6.16 -0.47 4.94
CA GLY A 18 -5.31 -1.42 4.25
C GLY A 18 -6.00 -2.64 3.68
N LYS A 19 -7.30 -2.59 3.44
CA LYS A 19 -8.04 -3.66 2.76
C LYS A 19 -8.05 -3.39 1.27
N LEU A 20 -7.78 -4.42 0.48
CA LEU A 20 -7.69 -4.30 -0.98
C LEU A 20 -8.83 -5.04 -1.66
N TYR A 21 -9.47 -4.37 -2.60
CA TYR A 21 -10.56 -4.91 -3.40
C TYR A 21 -10.18 -4.87 -4.87
N SER A 22 -10.68 -5.83 -5.65
CA SER A 22 -10.48 -5.90 -7.09
C SER A 22 -11.81 -6.16 -7.78
N ARG A 23 -12.00 -5.56 -8.96
CA ARG A 23 -13.12 -5.88 -9.86
C ARG A 23 -12.63 -6.49 -11.16
N ARG A 24 -11.37 -6.88 -11.21
CA ARG A 24 -10.79 -7.51 -12.40
C ARG A 24 -11.26 -8.96 -12.50
N ILE A 25 -11.56 -9.40 -13.73
CA ILE A 25 -11.94 -10.78 -14.01
C ILE A 25 -10.70 -11.49 -14.54
N GLU A 26 -10.24 -12.49 -13.77
CA GLU A 26 -9.10 -13.34 -14.13
C GLU A 26 -7.86 -12.53 -14.48
N ARG A 27 -7.06 -13.04 -15.41
CA ARG A 27 -5.81 -12.42 -15.85
C ARG A 27 -6.01 -11.43 -16.99
N SER A 28 -7.27 -11.19 -17.39
CA SER A 28 -7.53 -10.28 -18.49
C SER A 28 -7.33 -8.83 -18.07
N PRO A 29 -6.50 -8.04 -18.78
CA PRO A 29 -6.31 -6.63 -18.45
C PRO A 29 -7.52 -5.76 -18.82
N TYR A 30 -8.48 -6.30 -19.55
CA TYR A 30 -9.59 -5.53 -20.10
C TYR A 30 -10.97 -5.98 -19.63
N LYS A 31 -11.05 -7.01 -18.77
CA LYS A 31 -12.33 -7.51 -18.27
C LYS A 31 -12.51 -7.16 -16.80
N PHE A 32 -13.63 -6.52 -16.50
CA PHE A 32 -13.97 -6.09 -15.16
C PHE A 32 -15.34 -6.63 -14.77
N GLY A 33 -15.53 -6.91 -13.51
CA GLY A 33 -16.76 -7.45 -12.96
C GLY A 33 -17.12 -6.82 -11.63
N LYS A 34 -17.64 -7.65 -10.73
CA LYS A 34 -18.03 -7.19 -9.40
C LYS A 34 -16.82 -7.02 -8.49
N TRP A 35 -16.91 -6.08 -7.55
CA TRP A 35 -15.90 -5.90 -6.52
C TRP A 35 -15.85 -7.12 -5.60
N HIS A 36 -14.65 -7.58 -5.32
CA HIS A 36 -14.41 -8.64 -4.35
C HIS A 36 -13.16 -8.32 -3.54
N LYS A 37 -13.20 -8.67 -2.25
CA LYS A 37 -12.06 -8.42 -1.36
C LYS A 37 -10.98 -9.46 -1.62
N LEU A 38 -9.75 -8.98 -1.78
CA LEU A 38 -8.60 -9.86 -1.91
C LEU A 38 -8.15 -10.34 -0.52
N ARG A 39 -7.84 -11.63 -0.43
CA ARG A 39 -7.30 -12.22 0.80
C ARG A 39 -5.82 -11.85 0.90
N LEU A 40 -5.45 -11.16 1.98
CA LEU A 40 -4.08 -10.74 2.21
C LEU A 40 -3.40 -11.65 3.22
N SER A 41 -2.08 -11.84 3.05
CA SER A 41 -1.27 -12.55 4.02
C SER A 41 -1.25 -11.78 5.34
N LYS A 42 -1.22 -12.50 6.47
CA LYS A 42 -1.10 -11.90 7.80
C LYS A 42 0.36 -11.65 8.20
N LYS A 43 1.28 -11.90 7.30
CA LYS A 43 2.71 -11.66 7.54
C LYS A 43 3.02 -10.17 7.46
N ALA A 44 4.07 -9.76 8.17
CA ALA A 44 4.57 -8.40 8.09
C ALA A 44 5.02 -8.06 6.67
N ARG A 45 4.87 -6.79 6.29
CA ARG A 45 5.31 -6.26 4.99
C ARG A 45 4.64 -6.97 3.81
N VAL A 46 3.34 -7.13 3.90
CA VAL A 46 2.55 -7.78 2.86
C VAL A 46 2.67 -7.03 1.54
N LYS A 47 3.08 -7.76 0.51
CA LYS A 47 3.07 -7.28 -0.87
C LYS A 47 1.97 -7.98 -1.64
N VAL A 48 1.37 -7.25 -2.55
CA VAL A 48 0.33 -7.77 -3.44
C VAL A 48 0.75 -7.54 -4.88
N LYS A 49 0.27 -8.42 -5.77
CA LYS A 49 0.52 -8.26 -7.19
C LYS A 49 -0.68 -7.59 -7.83
N LEU A 50 -0.48 -6.40 -8.36
CA LEU A 50 -1.48 -5.69 -9.13
C LEU A 50 -1.13 -5.78 -10.61
N TYR A 51 -2.14 -5.85 -11.46
CA TYR A 51 -1.95 -6.02 -12.89
C TYR A 51 -2.27 -4.74 -13.65
N LYS A 52 -1.38 -4.40 -14.58
CA LYS A 52 -1.51 -3.25 -15.48
C LYS A 52 -0.97 -3.64 -16.84
N ASP A 53 -1.78 -3.47 -17.89
CA ASP A 53 -1.39 -3.78 -19.27
C ASP A 53 -0.83 -5.20 -19.42
N GLY A 54 -1.45 -6.17 -18.76
CA GLY A 54 -1.03 -7.57 -18.82
C GLY A 54 0.18 -7.94 -17.99
N ARG A 55 0.77 -6.99 -17.25
CA ARG A 55 1.94 -7.22 -16.39
C ARG A 55 1.56 -7.14 -14.93
N GLY A 56 2.23 -7.97 -14.10
CA GLY A 56 2.08 -7.94 -12.65
C GLY A 56 3.16 -7.09 -11.99
N TYR A 57 2.74 -6.25 -11.04
CA TYR A 57 3.63 -5.40 -10.25
C TYR A 57 3.43 -5.70 -8.78
N ASN A 58 4.53 -5.92 -8.05
CA ASN A 58 4.48 -6.18 -6.62
C ASN A 58 4.56 -4.85 -5.85
N LEU A 59 3.53 -4.59 -5.05
CA LEU A 59 3.44 -3.36 -4.25
C LEU A 59 3.07 -3.71 -2.82
N SER A 60 3.62 -2.97 -1.86
CA SER A 60 3.24 -3.17 -0.47
C SER A 60 1.88 -2.53 -0.18
N ILE A 61 1.14 -3.12 0.75
CA ILE A 61 -0.17 -2.57 1.18
C ILE A 61 0.02 -1.18 1.79
N SER A 62 1.05 -0.99 2.63
CA SER A 62 1.33 0.32 3.22
C SER A 62 1.56 1.40 2.16
N ARG A 63 2.27 1.05 1.08
CA ARG A 63 2.51 1.98 -0.01
C ARG A 63 1.23 2.34 -0.76
N LEU A 64 0.35 1.37 -0.99
CA LEU A 64 -0.94 1.63 -1.63
C LEU A 64 -1.80 2.58 -0.80
N VAL A 65 -1.88 2.34 0.52
CA VAL A 65 -2.63 3.21 1.43
C VAL A 65 -2.03 4.63 1.41
N ALA A 66 -0.70 4.72 1.52
CA ALA A 66 -0.03 6.01 1.56
C ALA A 66 -0.19 6.80 0.25
N LEU A 67 -0.13 6.12 -0.89
CA LEU A 67 -0.32 6.76 -2.21
C LEU A 67 -1.70 7.42 -2.33
N VAL A 68 -2.71 6.84 -1.71
CA VAL A 68 -4.09 7.32 -1.84
C VAL A 68 -4.49 8.26 -0.71
N TYR A 69 -4.07 8.00 0.51
CA TYR A 69 -4.61 8.67 1.70
C TYR A 69 -3.62 9.52 2.49
N VAL A 70 -2.33 9.45 2.19
CA VAL A 70 -1.31 10.19 2.94
C VAL A 70 -0.63 11.20 2.02
N TYR A 71 -0.78 12.49 2.36
CA TYR A 71 -0.15 13.56 1.60
C TYR A 71 1.38 13.42 1.63
N ASN A 72 1.99 13.55 0.46
CA ASN A 72 3.44 13.53 0.32
C ASN A 72 3.94 14.93 -0.06
N PRO A 73 4.58 15.67 0.85
CA PRO A 73 5.00 17.05 0.58
C PRO A 73 6.17 17.14 -0.41
N ASN A 74 6.90 16.05 -0.61
CA ASN A 74 8.04 16.04 -1.54
C ASN A 74 8.23 14.64 -2.13
N PRO A 75 7.42 14.25 -3.14
CA PRO A 75 7.48 12.90 -3.70
C PRO A 75 8.82 12.52 -4.34
N SER A 76 9.61 13.51 -4.76
CA SER A 76 10.93 13.24 -5.33
C SER A 76 11.95 12.83 -4.28
N LYS A 77 11.76 13.26 -3.03
CA LYS A 77 12.65 12.99 -1.91
C LYS A 77 12.09 11.89 -0.99
N PHE A 78 10.81 11.98 -0.64
CA PHE A 78 10.17 11.04 0.28
C PHE A 78 9.54 9.90 -0.50
N LYS A 79 10.29 8.82 -0.68
CA LYS A 79 9.89 7.68 -1.49
C LYS A 79 9.56 6.43 -0.69
N GLU A 80 9.82 6.43 0.62
CA GLU A 80 9.53 5.32 1.50
C GLU A 80 8.36 5.62 2.43
N VAL A 81 7.66 4.58 2.85
CA VAL A 81 6.54 4.67 3.79
C VAL A 81 6.99 4.11 5.13
N MET A 82 6.81 4.90 6.18
CA MET A 82 7.16 4.55 7.54
C MET A 82 5.91 4.22 8.35
N HIS A 83 6.00 3.21 9.22
CA HIS A 83 4.97 2.87 10.20
C HIS A 83 5.29 3.59 11.51
N LEU A 84 4.45 4.54 11.92
CA LEU A 84 4.72 5.40 13.08
C LEU A 84 4.83 4.62 14.39
N ASP A 85 4.04 3.55 14.55
CA ASP A 85 4.11 2.67 15.72
C ASP A 85 5.14 1.54 15.56
N ASN A 86 5.90 1.55 14.47
CA ASN A 86 6.88 0.54 14.10
C ASN A 86 6.27 -0.87 13.94
N ASN A 87 4.97 -0.97 13.75
CA ASN A 87 4.27 -2.24 13.50
C ASN A 87 3.91 -2.35 12.02
N PRO A 88 4.63 -3.18 11.24
CA PRO A 88 4.39 -3.30 9.79
C PRO A 88 3.04 -3.93 9.43
N LEU A 89 2.31 -4.46 10.39
CA LEU A 89 0.96 -4.98 10.19
C LEU A 89 -0.12 -3.91 10.30
N ASN A 90 0.21 -2.75 10.87
CA ASN A 90 -0.75 -1.66 11.04
C ASN A 90 -0.66 -0.72 9.85
N ASN A 91 -1.45 -1.00 8.81
CA ASN A 91 -1.48 -0.23 7.57
C ASN A 91 -2.61 0.80 7.54
N ASN A 92 -3.10 1.21 8.70
CA ASN A 92 -4.04 2.32 8.79
C ASN A 92 -3.33 3.60 8.36
N TYR A 93 -4.01 4.43 7.54
CA TYR A 93 -3.41 5.63 6.96
C TYR A 93 -2.87 6.60 8.03
N LYS A 94 -3.49 6.64 9.21
CA LYS A 94 -3.05 7.49 10.33
C LYS A 94 -1.71 7.05 10.92
N ASN A 95 -1.32 5.81 10.65
CA ASN A 95 -0.06 5.23 11.13
C ASN A 95 1.05 5.30 10.10
N LEU A 96 0.80 5.88 8.93
CA LEU A 96 1.75 5.89 7.83
C LEU A 96 2.25 7.31 7.57
N GLN A 97 3.53 7.42 7.24
CA GLN A 97 4.18 8.68 6.91
C GLN A 97 5.19 8.45 5.79
N TRP A 98 5.21 9.35 4.83
CA TRP A 98 6.25 9.36 3.81
C TRP A 98 7.55 9.86 4.39
N GLY A 99 8.67 9.25 3.98
CA GLY A 99 9.97 9.66 4.43
C GLY A 99 11.10 9.18 3.52
N THR A 100 12.33 9.43 3.94
CA THR A 100 13.50 8.94 3.24
C THR A 100 13.92 7.60 3.83
N HIS A 101 14.81 6.88 3.11
CA HIS A 101 15.39 5.64 3.62
C HIS A 101 16.17 5.88 4.92
N SER A 102 16.92 6.98 4.99
CA SER A 102 17.65 7.37 6.21
C SER A 102 16.74 7.55 7.41
N MET A 103 15.62 8.26 7.24
CA MET A 103 14.63 8.46 8.30
C MET A 103 14.06 7.13 8.79
N ASN A 104 13.77 6.22 7.88
CA ASN A 104 13.23 4.91 8.19
C ASN A 104 14.23 4.07 9.01
N ILE A 105 15.49 4.09 8.61
CA ILE A 105 16.58 3.40 9.34
C ILE A 105 16.78 4.01 10.73
N GLN A 106 16.75 5.33 10.86
CA GLN A 106 16.89 6.01 12.14
C GLN A 106 15.76 5.63 13.09
N GLN A 107 14.53 5.53 12.62
CA GLN A 107 13.39 5.07 13.42
C GLN A 107 13.62 3.65 13.94
N MET A 108 14.09 2.76 13.09
CA MET A 108 14.37 1.37 13.46
C MET A 108 15.44 1.28 14.54
N ILE A 109 16.54 2.03 14.42
CA ILE A 109 17.62 2.08 15.40
C ILE A 109 17.12 2.63 16.75
N PHE A 110 16.33 3.70 16.72
CA PHE A 110 15.75 4.30 17.92
C PHE A 110 14.89 3.29 18.67
N GLU A 111 14.03 2.56 17.97
CA GLU A 111 13.17 1.57 18.61
C GLU A 111 13.97 0.40 19.21
N GLN A 112 15.06 -0.01 18.58
CA GLN A 112 15.94 -1.05 19.12
C GLN A 112 16.60 -0.61 20.43
N ARG A 113 16.98 0.66 20.53
CA ARG A 113 17.59 1.21 21.74
C ARG A 113 16.63 1.33 22.92
N ARG A 114 15.33 1.39 22.66
CA ARG A 114 14.32 1.51 23.70
C ARG A 114 13.96 0.18 24.36
N ARG A 115 14.37 -0.93 23.77
CA ARG A 115 14.08 -2.27 24.28
C ARG A 115 15.07 -2.72 25.36
#